data_7dfadfab9d4777cf2ed453793a783485
#
_entry.id   7dfadfab9d4777cf2ed453793a783485
#
_cell.length_a   1.000
_cell.length_b   1.000
_cell.length_c   1.000
_cell.angle_alpha   90.00
_cell.angle_beta   90.00
_cell.angle_gamma   90.00
#
_symmetry.space_group_name_H-M   'P 1'
#
loop_
_entity.id
_entity.type
_entity.pdbx_description
1 polymer ?
#
loop_
_entity_poly.entity_id
_entity_poly.type
_entity_poly.pdbx_seq_one_letter_code
_entity_poly.pdbx_strand_id
1 'polypeptide(L)'
;MNRKDKIIGCLMGGAIGDALGYQIEFKRGIKNKEITKYSNDFGIISDDTQMTLFTANGLIWRETRGSLRGIAPLPTDAVYEAYLDWLDTQNNTN
;
A
#
# COMPACT_ATOMS: atom_id res chain seq x y z
N MET A 1 -13.61 8.40 16.98
CA MET A 1 -12.81 7.42 16.19
C MET A 1 -11.43 7.28 16.82
N ASN A 2 -11.03 6.09 17.17
CA ASN A 2 -9.73 5.85 17.79
C ASN A 2 -8.62 5.75 16.74
N ARG A 3 -7.38 5.67 17.22
CA ARG A 3 -6.20 5.59 16.33
C ARG A 3 -6.27 4.38 15.40
N LYS A 4 -6.68 3.22 15.93
CA LYS A 4 -6.76 1.99 15.14
C LYS A 4 -7.73 2.16 13.98
N ASP A 5 -8.90 2.74 14.23
CA ASP A 5 -9.91 2.96 13.19
C ASP A 5 -9.40 3.91 12.12
N LYS A 6 -8.66 4.95 12.53
CA LYS A 6 -8.08 5.90 11.58
C LYS A 6 -7.05 5.24 10.68
N ILE A 7 -6.20 4.37 11.24
CA ILE A 7 -5.19 3.66 10.47
C ILE A 7 -5.84 2.70 9.48
N ILE A 8 -6.80 1.90 9.95
CA ILE A 8 -7.53 0.97 9.09
C ILE A 8 -8.24 1.73 7.97
N GLY A 9 -8.91 2.83 8.32
CA GLY A 9 -9.62 3.65 7.34
C GLY A 9 -8.68 4.23 6.30
N CYS A 10 -7.50 4.66 6.70
CA CYS A 10 -6.50 5.19 5.79
C CYS A 10 -6.02 4.12 4.80
N LEU A 11 -5.66 2.94 5.30
CA LEU A 11 -5.17 1.86 4.44
C LEU A 11 -6.26 1.32 3.53
N MET A 12 -7.46 1.08 4.08
CA MET A 12 -8.58 0.57 3.29
C MET A 12 -9.07 1.59 2.28
N GLY A 13 -9.18 2.85 2.68
CA GLY A 13 -9.60 3.91 1.78
C GLY A 13 -8.64 4.09 0.62
N GLY A 14 -7.35 4.02 0.90
CA GLY A 14 -6.31 4.08 -0.14
C GLY A 14 -6.42 2.91 -1.11
N ALA A 15 -6.62 1.70 -0.59
CA ALA A 15 -6.75 0.50 -1.42
C ALA A 15 -8.01 0.54 -2.28
N ILE A 16 -9.12 1.01 -1.73
CA ILE A 16 -10.38 1.14 -2.47
C ILE A 16 -10.21 2.17 -3.60
N GLY A 17 -9.61 3.32 -3.29
CA GLY A 17 -9.34 4.34 -4.30
C GLY A 17 -8.42 3.82 -5.39
N ASP A 18 -7.36 3.10 -5.01
CA ASP A 18 -6.45 2.49 -5.96
C ASP A 18 -7.16 1.50 -6.88
N ALA A 19 -7.99 0.62 -6.31
CA ALA A 19 -8.70 -0.39 -7.09
C ALA A 19 -9.70 0.25 -8.06
N LEU A 20 -10.38 1.31 -7.65
CA LEU A 20 -11.28 2.03 -8.53
C LEU A 20 -10.52 2.75 -9.63
N GLY A 21 -9.42 3.43 -9.28
CA GLY A 21 -8.60 4.15 -10.25
C GLY A 21 -7.87 3.22 -11.21
N TYR A 22 -7.45 2.05 -10.76
CA TYR A 22 -6.76 1.07 -11.58
C TYR A 22 -7.57 0.69 -12.81
N GLN A 23 -8.89 0.61 -12.66
CA GLN A 23 -9.77 0.24 -13.77
C GLN A 23 -9.69 1.20 -14.95
N ILE A 24 -9.32 2.46 -14.68
CA ILE A 24 -9.34 3.51 -15.72
C ILE A 24 -7.96 4.12 -15.97
N GLU A 25 -6.91 3.63 -15.29
CA GLU A 25 -5.59 4.26 -15.32
C GLU A 25 -5.06 4.46 -16.73
N PHE A 26 -5.28 3.49 -17.60
CA PHE A 26 -4.81 3.55 -18.98
C PHE A 26 -5.97 3.63 -19.99
N LYS A 27 -7.17 3.92 -19.52
CA LYS A 27 -8.36 4.04 -20.40
C LYS A 27 -8.74 5.49 -20.53
N ARG A 28 -9.03 5.91 -21.75
CA ARG A 28 -9.45 7.27 -22.04
C ARG A 28 -10.95 7.31 -22.32
N GLY A 29 -11.58 8.45 -22.00
CA GLY A 29 -12.98 8.68 -22.32
C GLY A 29 -13.97 8.05 -21.36
N ILE A 30 -13.52 7.53 -20.25
CA ILE A 30 -14.41 6.97 -19.23
C ILE A 30 -15.12 8.11 -18.51
N LYS A 31 -16.43 7.98 -18.39
CA LYS A 31 -17.25 8.98 -17.70
C LYS A 31 -17.10 8.80 -16.18
N ASN A 32 -17.23 9.90 -15.46
CA ASN A 32 -17.08 9.90 -14.00
C ASN A 32 -17.95 8.87 -13.29
N LYS A 33 -19.16 8.64 -13.78
CA LYS A 33 -20.09 7.68 -13.17
C LYS A 33 -19.56 6.24 -13.23
N GLU A 34 -18.62 5.95 -14.09
CA GLU A 34 -18.08 4.61 -14.28
C GLU A 34 -16.95 4.29 -13.29
N ILE A 35 -16.31 5.30 -12.72
CA ILE A 35 -15.21 5.10 -11.81
C ILE A 35 -15.65 4.78 -10.38
N THR A 36 -16.95 4.86 -10.11
CA THR A 36 -17.49 4.54 -8.78
C THR A 36 -17.87 3.08 -8.62
N LYS A 37 -17.70 2.28 -9.67
CA LYS A 37 -18.04 0.86 -9.66
C LYS A 37 -16.85 0.03 -10.09
N TYR A 38 -16.73 -1.16 -9.53
CA TYR A 38 -15.74 -2.11 -9.99
C TYR A 38 -16.21 -2.76 -11.29
N SER A 39 -15.26 -2.97 -12.19
CA SER A 39 -15.50 -3.65 -13.46
C SER A 39 -15.28 -5.17 -13.28
N ASN A 40 -15.05 -5.87 -14.40
CA ASN A 40 -14.70 -7.29 -14.34
C ASN A 40 -13.39 -7.57 -13.61
N ASP A 41 -12.53 -6.55 -13.48
CA ASP A 41 -11.28 -6.65 -12.73
C ASP A 41 -11.47 -6.23 -11.27
N PHE A 42 -12.62 -6.49 -10.74
CA PHE A 42 -13.05 -6.13 -9.40
C PHE A 42 -11.99 -6.41 -8.34
N GLY A 43 -11.68 -5.38 -7.56
CA GLY A 43 -10.82 -5.53 -6.40
C GLY A 43 -9.33 -5.61 -6.67
N ILE A 44 -8.89 -5.37 -7.90
CA ILE A 44 -7.46 -5.38 -8.24
C ILE A 44 -6.80 -4.11 -7.76
N ILE A 45 -5.75 -4.25 -6.95
CA ILE A 45 -4.94 -3.13 -6.49
C ILE A 45 -3.67 -3.02 -7.33
N SER A 46 -3.09 -1.82 -7.37
CA SER A 46 -1.84 -1.59 -8.07
C SER A 46 -0.65 -1.58 -7.10
N ASP A 47 0.52 -1.23 -7.63
CA ASP A 47 1.72 -1.04 -6.82
C ASP A 47 1.55 0.07 -5.78
N ASP A 48 0.65 1.03 -5.99
CA ASP A 48 0.39 2.09 -5.02
C ASP A 48 -0.01 1.51 -3.66
N THR A 49 -0.97 0.58 -3.64
CA THR A 49 -1.38 -0.07 -2.40
C THR A 49 -0.30 -1.01 -1.89
N GLN A 50 0.36 -1.74 -2.78
CA GLN A 50 1.45 -2.63 -2.41
C GLN A 50 2.57 -1.84 -1.70
N MET A 51 3.01 -0.73 -2.28
CA MET A 51 4.05 0.11 -1.68
C MET A 51 3.62 0.67 -0.34
N THR A 52 2.36 1.06 -0.21
CA THR A 52 1.83 1.55 1.06
C THR A 52 1.91 0.48 2.15
N LEU A 53 1.53 -0.76 1.83
CA LEU A 53 1.59 -1.87 2.78
C LEU A 53 3.01 -2.20 3.17
N PHE A 54 3.94 -2.19 2.20
CA PHE A 54 5.35 -2.43 2.50
C PHE A 54 5.95 -1.31 3.36
N THR A 55 5.55 -0.06 3.12
CA THR A 55 5.97 1.07 3.95
C THR A 55 5.49 0.87 5.39
N ALA A 56 4.22 0.53 5.58
CA ALA A 56 3.65 0.29 6.89
C ALA A 56 4.39 -0.85 7.60
N ASN A 57 4.66 -1.93 6.90
CA ASN A 57 5.38 -3.07 7.45
C ASN A 57 6.81 -2.69 7.87
N GLY A 58 7.49 -1.89 7.06
CA GLY A 58 8.83 -1.41 7.38
C GLY A 58 8.86 -0.56 8.64
N LEU A 59 7.86 0.30 8.81
CA LEU A 59 7.77 1.15 10.00
C LEU A 59 7.44 0.33 11.26
N ILE A 60 6.60 -0.70 11.13
CA ILE A 60 6.30 -1.62 12.23
C ILE A 60 7.57 -2.38 12.63
N TRP A 61 8.32 -2.86 11.66
CA TRP A 61 9.60 -3.56 11.92
C TRP A 61 10.56 -2.65 12.67
N ARG A 62 10.65 -1.39 12.26
CA ARG A 62 11.49 -0.38 12.94
C ARG A 62 11.12 -0.23 14.41
N GLU A 63 9.82 -0.09 14.70
CA GLU A 63 9.33 0.05 16.07
C GLU A 63 9.61 -1.20 16.89
N THR A 64 9.39 -2.36 16.32
CA THR A 64 9.64 -3.64 17.00
C THR A 64 11.11 -3.80 17.32
N ARG A 65 12.00 -3.49 16.38
CA ARG A 65 13.43 -3.58 16.58
C ARG A 65 13.89 -2.60 17.66
N GLY A 66 13.36 -1.38 17.65
CA GLY A 66 13.66 -0.38 18.67
C GLY A 66 13.25 -0.85 20.06
N SER A 67 12.08 -1.46 20.16
CA SER A 67 11.58 -1.98 21.46
C SER A 67 12.41 -3.13 21.98
N LEU A 68 12.87 -4.02 21.10
CA LEU A 68 13.61 -5.22 21.51
C LEU A 68 15.09 -4.93 21.75
N ARG A 69 15.70 -4.04 21.00
CA ARG A 69 17.15 -3.82 21.04
C ARG A 69 17.56 -2.45 21.57
N GLY A 70 16.59 -1.59 21.87
CA GLY A 70 16.84 -0.24 22.37
C GLY A 70 17.31 0.76 21.33
N ILE A 71 17.56 0.32 20.10
CA ILE A 71 18.01 1.19 19.01
C ILE A 71 17.14 0.89 17.78
N ALA A 72 16.38 1.87 17.33
CA ALA A 72 15.56 1.75 16.14
C ALA A 72 16.37 2.21 14.91
N PRO A 73 16.24 1.53 13.76
CA PRO A 73 16.80 2.04 12.51
C PRO A 73 16.17 3.40 12.17
N LEU A 74 16.86 4.19 11.35
CA LEU A 74 16.26 5.41 10.83
C LEU A 74 15.02 5.08 10.00
N PRO A 75 13.96 5.92 10.06
CA PRO A 75 12.76 5.65 9.27
C PRO A 75 13.05 5.48 7.78
N THR A 76 13.96 6.28 7.23
CA THR A 76 14.32 6.18 5.81
C THR A 76 14.98 4.86 5.49
N ASP A 77 15.81 4.32 6.38
CA ASP A 77 16.46 3.02 6.17
C ASP A 77 15.44 1.89 6.22
N ALA A 78 14.49 1.97 7.15
CA ALA A 78 13.44 0.96 7.28
C ALA A 78 12.55 0.92 6.04
N VAL A 79 12.20 2.08 5.50
CA VAL A 79 11.38 2.17 4.28
C VAL A 79 12.18 1.69 3.07
N TYR A 80 13.46 2.03 2.99
CA TYR A 80 14.33 1.56 1.92
C TYR A 80 14.38 0.03 1.88
N GLU A 81 14.61 -0.61 3.03
CA GLU A 81 14.62 -2.07 3.11
C GLU A 81 13.27 -2.68 2.73
N ALA A 82 12.17 -2.05 3.17
CA ALA A 82 10.84 -2.52 2.80
C ALA A 82 10.61 -2.46 1.29
N TYR A 83 11.10 -1.41 0.64
CA TYR A 83 10.97 -1.27 -0.80
C TYR A 83 11.83 -2.27 -1.57
N LEU A 84 12.99 -2.63 -1.02
CA LEU A 84 13.79 -3.72 -1.61
C LEU A 84 13.03 -5.05 -1.54
N ASP A 85 12.35 -5.30 -0.42
CA ASP A 85 11.52 -6.49 -0.27
C ASP A 85 10.38 -6.48 -1.29
N TRP A 86 9.74 -5.31 -1.48
CA TRP A 86 8.69 -5.18 -2.49
C TRP A 86 9.25 -5.46 -3.89
N LEU A 87 10.44 -4.92 -4.20
CA LEU A 87 11.07 -5.14 -5.51
C LEU A 87 11.31 -6.63 -5.74
N ASP A 88 11.73 -7.37 -4.73
CA ASP A 88 11.92 -8.81 -4.83
C ASP A 88 10.63 -9.52 -5.23
N THR A 89 9.48 -9.06 -4.72
CA THR A 89 8.20 -9.67 -5.11
C THR A 89 7.89 -9.46 -6.59
N GLN A 90 8.36 -8.36 -7.17
CA GLN A 90 8.15 -8.08 -8.60
C GLN A 90 9.08 -8.90 -9.48
N ASN A 91 10.29 -9.16 -8.99
CA ASN A 91 11.31 -9.88 -9.78
C ASN A 91 11.18 -11.40 -9.68
N ASN A 92 10.56 -11.91 -8.63
CA ASN A 92 10.43 -13.36 -8.38
C ASN A 92 9.04 -13.88 -8.68
N THR A 93 8.32 -13.23 -9.56
CA THR A 93 7.00 -13.71 -10.00
C THR A 93 7.20 -14.86 -10.97
N ASN A 94 6.46 -15.91 -10.75
CA ASN A 94 6.45 -17.07 -11.65
C ASN A 94 5.24 -17.01 -12.55
#